data_8e429ad90c640d0982e57cc738852a0a
#
_entry.id   8e429ad90c640d0982e57cc738852a0a
#
_cell.length_a   1.000
_cell.length_b   1.000
_cell.length_c   1.000
_cell.angle_alpha   90.00
_cell.angle_beta   90.00
_cell.angle_gamma   90.00
#
_symmetry.space_group_name_H-M   'P 1'
#
loop_
_entity.id
_entity.type
_entity.pdbx_description
1 polymer ?
#
loop_
_entity_poly.entity_id
_entity_poly.type
_entity_poly.pdbx_seq_one_letter_code
_entity_poly.pdbx_strand_id
1 'polypeptide(L)'
;MGFREPIRRSTLADANESRDWRIWSDLAALLVRRARKLYANDSLGVDLDNTVYALDSSTIDLCLSLFEWAPFRSTKAAIKLHTLLDLRGAISAFIHISDGKMGDVKVLDILPVEAGAFYVMDRGYLDFA
;
A
#
# COMPACT_ATOMS: atom_id res chain seq x y z
N MET A 1 15.48 22.99 6.99
CA MET A 1 16.12 22.41 8.18
C MET A 1 16.97 21.24 7.72
N GLY A 2 18.23 21.19 8.08
CA GLY A 2 19.14 20.08 7.77
C GLY A 2 19.75 19.56 9.07
N PHE A 3 20.12 18.28 9.07
CA PHE A 3 20.90 17.71 10.16
C PHE A 3 22.32 18.26 10.09
N ARG A 4 22.88 18.66 11.24
CA ARG A 4 24.26 19.22 11.32
C ARG A 4 25.33 18.15 11.14
N GLU A 5 24.99 16.87 11.40
CA GLU A 5 25.88 15.73 11.34
C GLU A 5 25.16 14.51 10.75
N PRO A 6 25.88 13.51 10.19
CA PRO A 6 25.30 12.27 9.76
C PRO A 6 24.61 11.53 10.91
N ILE A 7 23.36 11.13 10.73
CA ILE A 7 22.62 10.37 11.72
C ILE A 7 23.09 8.90 11.67
N ARG A 8 23.40 8.33 12.82
CA ARG A 8 23.77 6.91 12.93
C ARG A 8 22.58 6.02 12.59
N ARG A 9 22.84 4.89 11.92
CA ARG A 9 21.80 3.92 11.54
C ARG A 9 21.01 3.39 12.75
N SER A 10 21.69 3.14 13.88
CA SER A 10 21.04 2.73 15.14
C SER A 10 20.03 3.76 15.64
N THR A 11 20.39 5.04 15.62
CA THR A 11 19.47 6.12 16.04
C THR A 11 18.21 6.17 15.20
N LEU A 12 18.29 5.88 13.89
CA LEU A 12 17.12 5.80 13.03
C LEU A 12 16.28 4.56 13.32
N ALA A 13 16.93 3.42 13.59
CA ALA A 13 16.25 2.18 13.97
C ALA A 13 15.46 2.35 15.26
N ASP A 14 16.12 2.85 16.32
CA ASP A 14 15.52 3.12 17.63
C ASP A 14 14.34 4.11 17.52
N ALA A 15 14.49 5.13 16.66
CA ALA A 15 13.43 6.10 16.43
C ALA A 15 12.22 5.48 15.70
N ASN A 16 12.43 4.55 14.78
CA ASN A 16 11.35 3.85 14.10
C ASN A 16 10.63 2.85 15.02
N GLU A 17 11.37 2.21 15.93
CA GLU A 17 10.81 1.26 16.88
C GLU A 17 9.98 1.96 17.96
N SER A 18 10.44 3.13 18.45
CA SER A 18 9.82 3.83 19.57
C SER A 18 8.69 4.79 19.18
N ARG A 19 8.62 5.22 17.94
CA ARG A 19 7.61 6.18 17.46
C ARG A 19 6.34 5.49 16.99
N ASP A 20 5.20 6.16 17.21
CA ASP A 20 3.91 5.70 16.70
C ASP A 20 3.93 5.65 15.16
N TRP A 21 3.56 4.50 14.60
CA TRP A 21 3.50 4.27 13.16
C TRP A 21 2.53 5.22 12.44
N ARG A 22 1.54 5.78 13.16
CA ARG A 22 0.55 6.73 12.60
C ARG A 22 1.22 7.99 12.05
N ILE A 23 2.39 8.39 12.58
CA ILE A 23 3.16 9.52 12.05
C ILE A 23 3.50 9.28 10.57
N TRP A 24 3.89 8.05 10.23
CA TRP A 24 4.24 7.68 8.86
C TRP A 24 3.00 7.54 7.98
N SER A 25 1.93 6.98 8.52
CA SER A 25 0.64 6.84 7.83
C SER A 25 0.07 8.20 7.47
N ASP A 26 0.05 9.15 8.40
CA ASP A 26 -0.47 10.50 8.18
C ASP A 26 0.39 11.28 7.16
N LEU A 27 1.71 11.13 7.25
CA LEU A 27 2.64 11.73 6.27
C LEU A 27 2.39 11.14 4.88
N ALA A 28 2.28 9.82 4.77
CA ALA A 28 1.99 9.15 3.50
C ALA A 28 0.67 9.64 2.90
N ALA A 29 -0.40 9.71 3.70
CA ALA A 29 -1.69 10.21 3.27
C ALA A 29 -1.64 11.68 2.77
N LEU A 30 -0.85 12.53 3.45
CA LEU A 30 -0.62 13.91 3.02
C LEU A 30 0.10 13.96 1.67
N LEU A 31 1.17 13.19 1.53
CA LEU A 31 1.98 13.15 0.30
C LEU A 31 1.17 12.60 -0.88
N VAL A 32 0.39 11.54 -0.69
CA VAL A 32 -0.51 10.99 -1.71
C VAL A 32 -1.51 12.04 -2.19
N ARG A 33 -2.19 12.73 -1.27
CA ARG A 33 -3.14 13.80 -1.64
C ARG A 33 -2.47 14.93 -2.44
N ARG A 34 -1.25 15.29 -2.08
CA ARG A 34 -0.49 16.32 -2.79
C ARG A 34 -0.05 15.84 -4.17
N ALA A 35 0.48 14.63 -4.25
CA ALA A 35 0.93 14.02 -5.50
C ALA A 35 -0.23 13.87 -6.50
N ARG A 36 -1.39 13.35 -6.09
CA ARG A 36 -2.55 13.22 -6.98
C ARG A 36 -2.98 14.55 -7.60
N LYS A 37 -2.87 15.66 -6.86
CA LYS A 37 -3.15 17.00 -7.42
C LYS A 37 -2.12 17.44 -8.46
N LEU A 38 -0.84 17.11 -8.24
CA LEU A 38 0.23 17.49 -9.16
C LEU A 38 0.17 16.71 -10.48
N TYR A 39 -0.19 15.42 -10.41
CA TYR A 39 -0.24 14.53 -11.57
C TYR A 39 -1.64 14.36 -12.17
N ALA A 40 -2.63 15.13 -11.73
CA ALA A 40 -4.02 15.00 -12.17
C ALA A 40 -4.20 15.15 -13.69
N ASN A 41 -3.32 15.90 -14.35
CA ASN A 41 -3.36 16.16 -15.79
C ASN A 41 -2.28 15.39 -16.57
N ASP A 42 -1.56 14.48 -15.92
CA ASP A 42 -0.56 13.68 -16.62
C ASP A 42 -1.23 12.69 -17.57
N SER A 43 -0.62 12.49 -18.73
CA SER A 43 -1.09 11.52 -19.71
C SER A 43 -0.80 10.10 -19.24
N LEU A 44 -1.79 9.22 -19.39
CA LEU A 44 -1.60 7.77 -19.18
C LEU A 44 -0.84 7.09 -20.34
N GLY A 45 -0.59 7.82 -21.43
CA GLY A 45 0.00 7.23 -22.65
C GLY A 45 -0.99 6.38 -23.45
N VAL A 46 -2.25 6.33 -23.03
CA VAL A 46 -3.38 5.70 -23.72
C VAL A 46 -4.52 6.70 -23.86
N ASP A 47 -5.34 6.54 -24.86
CA ASP A 47 -6.50 7.41 -25.14
C ASP A 47 -7.69 7.04 -24.23
N LEU A 48 -7.54 7.35 -22.94
CA LEU A 48 -8.56 7.14 -21.91
C LEU A 48 -8.68 8.40 -21.05
N ASP A 49 -9.87 8.99 -21.04
CA ASP A 49 -10.17 10.14 -20.20
C ASP A 49 -10.41 9.77 -18.73
N ASN A 50 -10.82 8.53 -18.49
CA ASN A 50 -11.14 8.02 -17.16
C ASN A 50 -9.89 7.67 -16.35
N THR A 51 -10.02 7.70 -15.04
CA THR A 51 -8.96 7.22 -14.14
C THR A 51 -8.76 5.71 -14.31
N VAL A 52 -7.52 5.27 -14.33
CA VAL A 52 -7.15 3.85 -14.40
C VAL A 52 -6.36 3.48 -13.18
N TYR A 53 -6.84 2.47 -12.47
CA TYR A 53 -6.21 1.92 -11.29
C TYR A 53 -5.67 0.52 -11.54
N ALA A 54 -4.52 0.21 -10.95
CA ALA A 54 -4.00 -1.15 -10.84
C ALA A 54 -4.05 -1.60 -9.38
N LEU A 55 -4.68 -2.75 -9.11
CA LEU A 55 -4.72 -3.37 -7.80
C LEU A 55 -3.82 -4.59 -7.77
N ASP A 56 -2.89 -4.61 -6.83
CA ASP A 56 -1.98 -5.73 -6.62
C ASP A 56 -1.74 -6.01 -5.14
N SER A 57 -1.32 -7.23 -4.82
CA SER A 57 -0.94 -7.62 -3.47
C SER A 57 0.49 -8.15 -3.43
N SER A 58 1.25 -7.67 -2.46
CA SER A 58 2.59 -8.17 -2.16
C SER A 58 2.61 -8.87 -0.81
N THR A 59 3.12 -10.09 -0.76
CA THR A 59 3.32 -10.82 0.49
C THR A 59 4.68 -10.48 1.08
N ILE A 60 4.70 -10.06 2.34
CA ILE A 60 5.90 -9.73 3.08
C ILE A 60 6.09 -10.75 4.20
N ASP A 61 7.13 -11.55 4.11
CA ASP A 61 7.50 -12.52 5.15
C ASP A 61 8.00 -11.79 6.41
N LEU A 62 7.52 -12.21 7.56
CA LEU A 62 7.85 -11.65 8.87
C LEU A 62 8.42 -12.73 9.79
N CYS A 63 9.19 -12.32 10.80
CA CYS A 63 9.64 -13.20 11.86
C CYS A 63 8.48 -13.54 12.80
N LEU A 64 8.09 -14.81 12.91
CA LEU A 64 6.95 -15.24 13.71
C LEU A 64 7.08 -14.86 15.20
N SER A 65 8.29 -14.92 15.75
CA SER A 65 8.53 -14.57 17.16
C SER A 65 8.32 -13.09 17.49
N LEU A 66 8.34 -12.21 16.49
CA LEU A 66 8.09 -10.78 16.64
C LEU A 66 6.68 -10.37 16.21
N PHE A 67 6.03 -11.21 15.37
CA PHE A 67 4.75 -10.91 14.75
C PHE A 67 3.76 -12.06 14.93
N GLU A 68 3.53 -12.47 16.17
CA GLU A 68 2.62 -13.57 16.54
C GLU A 68 1.17 -13.35 16.07
N TRP A 69 0.77 -12.09 15.90
CA TRP A 69 -0.57 -11.71 15.45
C TRP A 69 -0.81 -11.98 13.94
N ALA A 70 0.25 -12.21 13.17
CA ALA A 70 0.18 -12.44 11.72
C ALA A 70 0.64 -13.85 11.30
N PRO A 71 0.12 -14.94 11.90
CA PRO A 71 0.56 -16.30 11.58
C PRO A 71 0.15 -16.66 10.15
N PHE A 72 1.12 -17.02 9.31
CA PHE A 72 0.87 -17.46 7.93
C PHE A 72 0.98 -18.98 7.78
N ARG A 73 2.04 -19.56 8.33
CA ARG A 73 2.29 -21.01 8.42
C ARG A 73 2.77 -21.35 9.83
N SER A 74 2.90 -22.63 10.15
CA SER A 74 3.36 -23.08 11.48
C SER A 74 4.68 -22.46 11.94
N THR A 75 5.55 -22.07 11.00
CA THR A 75 6.89 -21.53 11.28
C THR A 75 7.12 -20.12 10.75
N LYS A 76 6.10 -19.48 10.13
CA LYS A 76 6.25 -18.18 9.49
C LYS A 76 5.08 -17.26 9.81
N ALA A 77 5.40 -15.99 9.99
CA ALA A 77 4.43 -14.91 9.91
C ALA A 77 4.55 -14.22 8.54
N ALA A 78 3.44 -13.71 8.02
CA ALA A 78 3.42 -12.88 6.83
C ALA A 78 2.26 -11.90 6.86
N ILE A 79 2.45 -10.77 6.23
CA ILE A 79 1.38 -9.82 5.91
C ILE A 79 1.22 -9.72 4.41
N LYS A 80 0.03 -9.36 3.96
CA LYS A 80 -0.23 -8.92 2.60
C LYS A 80 -0.39 -7.40 2.58
N LEU A 81 0.31 -6.76 1.68
CA LEU A 81 0.19 -5.34 1.37
C LEU A 81 -0.59 -5.21 0.07
N HIS A 82 -1.87 -4.82 0.16
CA HIS A 82 -2.70 -4.55 -1.00
C HIS A 82 -2.56 -3.09 -1.38
N THR A 83 -2.20 -2.83 -2.61
CA THR A 83 -1.97 -1.47 -3.11
C THR A 83 -2.83 -1.20 -4.33
N LEU A 84 -3.65 -0.15 -4.26
CA LEU A 84 -4.32 0.41 -5.43
C LEU A 84 -3.46 1.56 -5.95
N LEU A 85 -2.93 1.40 -7.14
CA LEU A 85 -2.08 2.38 -7.80
C LEU A 85 -2.92 3.17 -8.82
N ASP A 86 -3.01 4.48 -8.66
CA ASP A 86 -3.46 5.38 -9.72
C ASP A 86 -2.35 5.43 -10.79
N LEU A 87 -2.64 4.93 -11.98
CA LEU A 87 -1.64 4.85 -13.05
C LEU A 87 -1.26 6.22 -13.59
N ARG A 88 -2.08 7.23 -13.36
CA ARG A 88 -1.75 8.62 -13.62
C ARG A 88 -0.77 9.11 -12.56
N GLY A 89 0.49 9.21 -12.92
CA GLY A 89 1.59 9.57 -12.01
C GLY A 89 2.09 8.43 -11.12
N ALA A 90 1.59 7.19 -11.28
CA ALA A 90 2.00 6.00 -10.52
C ALA A 90 1.92 6.21 -8.99
N ILE A 91 0.78 6.73 -8.51
CA ILE A 91 0.61 7.11 -7.11
C ILE A 91 -0.27 6.10 -6.39
N SER A 92 0.16 5.60 -5.23
CA SER A 92 -0.68 4.75 -4.38
C SER A 92 -1.90 5.53 -3.88
N ALA A 93 -3.09 5.16 -4.35
CA ALA A 93 -4.35 5.79 -3.99
C ALA A 93 -4.96 5.16 -2.73
N PHE A 94 -4.71 3.86 -2.51
CA PHE A 94 -5.17 3.10 -1.36
C PHE A 94 -4.13 2.06 -0.98
N ILE A 95 -3.94 1.86 0.32
CA ILE A 95 -3.06 0.83 0.88
C ILE A 95 -3.81 0.14 2.01
N HIS A 96 -3.88 -1.19 1.96
CA HIS A 96 -4.43 -2.01 3.03
C HIS A 96 -3.44 -3.12 3.42
N ILE A 97 -3.27 -3.30 4.71
CA ILE A 97 -2.41 -4.35 5.27
C ILE A 97 -3.30 -5.38 5.94
N SER A 98 -3.19 -6.63 5.52
CA SER A 98 -3.88 -7.76 6.11
C SER A 98 -2.90 -8.83 6.59
N ASP A 99 -3.38 -9.80 7.34
CA ASP A 99 -2.61 -11.02 7.58
C ASP A 99 -2.38 -11.78 6.25
N GLY A 100 -1.37 -12.63 6.21
CA GLY A 100 -1.00 -13.36 5.00
C GLY A 100 -2.05 -14.40 4.53
N LYS A 101 -3.07 -14.69 5.35
CA LYS A 101 -4.14 -15.66 5.06
C LYS A 101 -5.36 -15.03 4.41
N MET A 102 -5.52 -13.72 4.51
CA MET A 102 -6.66 -13.04 3.91
C MET A 102 -6.68 -13.24 2.39
N GLY A 103 -7.81 -13.71 1.87
CA GLY A 103 -8.02 -13.85 0.43
C GLY A 103 -8.08 -12.48 -0.24
N ASP A 104 -7.48 -12.36 -1.42
CA ASP A 104 -7.38 -11.09 -2.15
C ASP A 104 -8.77 -10.53 -2.52
N VAL A 105 -9.75 -11.39 -2.79
CA VAL A 105 -11.15 -11.02 -3.06
C VAL A 105 -11.75 -10.13 -1.96
N LYS A 106 -11.45 -10.40 -0.69
CA LYS A 106 -12.00 -9.63 0.45
C LYS A 106 -11.59 -8.17 0.48
N VAL A 107 -10.52 -7.83 -0.22
CA VAL A 107 -10.07 -6.43 -0.33
C VAL A 107 -11.05 -5.61 -1.17
N LEU A 108 -11.74 -6.24 -2.12
CA LEU A 108 -12.73 -5.55 -2.96
C LEU A 108 -13.90 -5.00 -2.14
N ASP A 109 -14.24 -5.64 -0.99
CA ASP A 109 -15.33 -5.18 -0.10
C ASP A 109 -15.01 -3.86 0.61
N ILE A 110 -13.71 -3.54 0.75
CA ILE A 110 -13.23 -2.34 1.45
C ILE A 110 -12.58 -1.33 0.50
N LEU A 111 -12.46 -1.68 -0.78
CA LEU A 111 -11.85 -0.82 -1.77
C LEU A 111 -12.74 0.40 -2.05
N PRO A 112 -12.21 1.64 -1.96
CA PRO A 112 -12.96 2.82 -2.35
C PRO A 112 -13.12 2.86 -3.88
N VAL A 113 -14.27 2.41 -4.37
CA VAL A 113 -14.56 2.37 -5.81
C VAL A 113 -14.98 3.75 -6.30
N GLU A 114 -14.30 4.23 -7.33
CA GLU A 114 -14.61 5.49 -8.02
C GLU A 114 -15.47 5.20 -9.26
N ALA A 115 -16.62 5.87 -9.35
CA ALA A 115 -17.53 5.69 -10.47
C ALA A 115 -16.88 6.13 -11.80
N GLY A 116 -16.96 5.27 -12.81
CA GLY A 116 -16.39 5.51 -14.13
C GLY A 116 -14.89 5.22 -14.26
N ALA A 117 -14.20 4.84 -13.19
CA ALA A 117 -12.80 4.43 -13.28
C ALA A 117 -12.65 2.99 -13.79
N PHE A 118 -11.52 2.70 -14.42
CA PHE A 118 -11.11 1.36 -14.80
C PHE A 118 -10.22 0.74 -13.72
N TYR A 119 -10.44 -0.54 -13.43
CA TYR A 119 -9.65 -1.30 -12.47
C TYR A 119 -9.00 -2.49 -13.16
N VAL A 120 -7.67 -2.53 -13.12
CA VAL A 120 -6.85 -3.64 -13.60
C VAL A 120 -6.37 -4.43 -12.39
N MET A 121 -6.63 -5.71 -12.37
CA MET A 121 -6.25 -6.60 -11.26
C MET A 121 -5.98 -8.01 -11.78
N ASP A 122 -5.27 -8.78 -10.99
CA ASP A 122 -4.99 -10.17 -11.33
C ASP A 122 -6.21 -11.08 -11.03
N ARG A 123 -6.14 -12.33 -11.48
CA ARG A 123 -7.24 -13.30 -11.31
C ARG A 123 -7.49 -13.68 -9.85
N GLY A 124 -6.52 -13.46 -8.95
CA GLY A 124 -6.66 -13.72 -7.51
C GLY A 124 -7.74 -12.85 -6.83
N TYR A 125 -8.16 -11.79 -7.49
CA TYR A 125 -9.26 -10.91 -7.03
C TYR A 125 -10.63 -11.30 -7.55
N LEU A 126 -10.73 -12.32 -8.42
CA LEU A 126 -11.99 -12.77 -8.97
C LEU A 126 -12.51 -13.97 -8.18
N ASP A 127 -13.79 -13.91 -7.82
CA ASP A 127 -14.53 -15.04 -7.27
C ASP A 127 -15.39 -15.60 -8.40
N PHE A 128 -15.09 -16.85 -8.77
CA PHE A 128 -15.84 -17.58 -9.81
C PHE A 128 -16.85 -18.56 -9.18
N ALA A 129 -17.47 -18.20 -8.06
CA ALA A 129 -18.48 -19.03 -7.44
C ALA A 129 -19.74 -19.21 -8.30
#